data_c1dc70a05d655290c5efc2ed0241b753
#
_entry.id   c1dc70a05d655290c5efc2ed0241b753
#
_cell.length_a   1.000
_cell.length_b   1.000
_cell.length_c   1.000
_cell.angle_alpha   90.00
_cell.angle_beta   90.00
_cell.angle_gamma   90.00
#
_symmetry.space_group_name_H-M   'P 1'
#
loop_
_entity.id
_entity.type
_entity.pdbx_description
1 polymer ?
#
loop_
_entity_poly.entity_id
_entity_poly.type
_entity_poly.pdbx_seq_one_letter_code
_entity_poly.pdbx_strand_id
1 'polypeptide(L)'
;PLVVPAGSKLLQTLADNKIFLSSACGGGGTCSQCKCVILDGGGSILPTEESHFNSREKNDGWRLSCQVAVKNDMKIEVPEEIFGVKEWECEVLSNDNVATFIKELILKLPEGENVDFKAGGYVQLEAPAYEIDYKSFDIQKEYQGDWDHFKIWDNKAVNLEPVIRAYSMANYPEEKGIIKFNIRIASPPPGTDFPPGVMSSWTFNLKPGDKVKVFGPFGEFFAKETANEMVFVGGGAGMAPMRSHIFDQLLRIDTNRKITFWYGARSLKEMFYVEEFNDLAKKYDNFEWHVALSDPQAEDDWDGDTGFIHNVLYENYLKDHEAPEDCEYYMCGPPMMNKAVIDLLLNI
;
A
#
# COMPACT_ATOMS: atom_id res chain seq x y z
N PRO A 1 32.87 -5.24 5.55
CA PRO A 1 32.50 -4.99 6.94
C PRO A 1 32.16 -3.52 7.14
N LEU A 2 31.09 -3.26 7.94
CA LEU A 2 30.68 -1.93 8.36
C LEU A 2 31.10 -1.73 9.82
N VAL A 3 31.58 -0.54 10.15
CA VAL A 3 31.83 -0.14 11.54
C VAL A 3 30.74 0.84 11.93
N VAL A 4 29.93 0.47 12.92
CA VAL A 4 28.73 1.21 13.32
C VAL A 4 28.69 1.39 14.83
N PRO A 5 28.05 2.45 15.35
CA PRO A 5 27.81 2.59 16.78
C PRO A 5 26.90 1.49 17.31
N ALA A 6 27.18 0.99 18.52
CA ALA A 6 26.29 0.06 19.20
C ALA A 6 25.05 0.77 19.77
N GLY A 7 23.92 0.04 19.86
CA GLY A 7 22.71 0.49 20.54
C GLY A 7 21.49 0.69 19.65
N SER A 8 21.69 0.97 18.36
CA SER A 8 20.59 1.15 17.41
C SER A 8 19.95 -0.17 16.99
N LYS A 9 18.74 -0.11 16.45
CA LYS A 9 18.08 -1.25 15.77
C LYS A 9 18.84 -1.59 14.49
N LEU A 10 18.97 -2.88 14.19
CA LEU A 10 19.67 -3.34 12.99
C LEU A 10 19.06 -2.76 11.70
N LEU A 11 17.73 -2.71 11.60
CA LEU A 11 17.03 -2.12 10.46
C LEU A 11 17.49 -0.67 10.20
N GLN A 12 17.54 0.17 11.25
CA GLN A 12 17.97 1.56 11.13
C GLN A 12 19.46 1.64 10.81
N THR A 13 20.27 0.84 11.48
CA THR A 13 21.72 0.79 11.22
C THR A 13 22.03 0.44 9.76
N LEU A 14 21.29 -0.49 9.18
CA LEU A 14 21.43 -0.87 7.77
C LEU A 14 21.03 0.29 6.86
N ALA A 15 19.87 0.93 7.13
CA ALA A 15 19.38 2.06 6.35
C ALA A 15 20.36 3.26 6.37
N ASP A 16 20.93 3.57 7.53
CA ASP A 16 21.97 4.62 7.68
C ASP A 16 23.22 4.34 6.85
N ASN A 17 23.46 3.08 6.53
CA ASN A 17 24.54 2.62 5.67
C ASN A 17 24.11 2.26 4.24
N LYS A 18 22.98 2.79 3.79
CA LYS A 18 22.43 2.61 2.43
C LYS A 18 22.07 1.15 2.07
N ILE A 19 21.76 0.36 3.08
CA ILE A 19 21.28 -1.01 2.93
C ILE A 19 19.81 -1.00 3.36
N PHE A 20 18.90 -0.92 2.39
CA PHE A 20 17.46 -0.71 2.64
C PHE A 20 16.73 -2.04 2.64
N LEU A 21 16.38 -2.54 3.81
CA LEU A 21 15.44 -3.66 3.95
C LEU A 21 13.99 -3.15 3.90
N SER A 22 13.13 -3.97 3.34
CA SER A 22 11.70 -3.70 3.31
C SER A 22 11.12 -3.56 4.73
N SER A 23 10.23 -2.60 4.95
CA SER A 23 9.52 -2.43 6.23
C SER A 23 8.24 -1.62 6.05
N ALA A 24 7.11 -2.31 5.88
CA ALA A 24 5.80 -1.63 5.77
C ALA A 24 5.31 -1.07 7.11
N CYS A 25 5.61 -1.73 8.24
CA CYS A 25 5.19 -1.29 9.58
C CYS A 25 6.12 -0.23 10.20
N GLY A 26 7.19 0.15 9.49
CA GLY A 26 8.18 1.13 9.98
C GLY A 26 8.92 0.70 11.23
N GLY A 27 9.22 -0.60 11.35
CA GLY A 27 9.98 -1.12 12.46
C GLY A 27 9.15 -1.61 13.66
N GLY A 28 7.81 -1.66 13.52
CA GLY A 28 6.90 -2.11 14.58
C GLY A 28 6.87 -3.63 14.81
N GLY A 29 7.57 -4.43 14.01
CA GLY A 29 7.65 -5.88 14.19
C GLY A 29 6.41 -6.65 13.73
N THR A 30 5.52 -6.04 12.92
CA THR A 30 4.22 -6.65 12.59
C THR A 30 4.07 -7.09 11.13
N CYS A 31 4.88 -6.57 10.18
CA CYS A 31 4.73 -6.87 8.76
C CYS A 31 5.62 -7.99 8.23
N SER A 32 6.57 -8.48 9.02
CA SER A 32 7.53 -9.54 8.67
C SER A 32 8.45 -9.25 7.46
N GLN A 33 8.43 -8.05 6.92
CA GLN A 33 9.16 -7.74 5.68
C GLN A 33 10.66 -7.48 5.87
N CYS A 34 11.07 -7.06 7.07
CA CYS A 34 12.47 -6.75 7.37
C CYS A 34 13.28 -8.00 7.79
N LYS A 35 12.94 -9.16 7.21
CA LYS A 35 13.62 -10.43 7.47
C LYS A 35 15.07 -10.40 6.97
N CYS A 36 15.97 -10.92 7.79
CA CYS A 36 17.35 -11.21 7.43
C CYS A 36 17.83 -12.44 8.21
N VAL A 37 18.89 -13.08 7.76
CA VAL A 37 19.53 -14.16 8.51
C VAL A 37 20.67 -13.59 9.33
N ILE A 38 20.69 -13.89 10.62
CA ILE A 38 21.80 -13.51 11.50
C ILE A 38 22.60 -14.76 11.82
N LEU A 39 23.80 -14.81 11.24
CA LEU A 39 24.71 -15.93 11.37
C LEU A 39 25.46 -15.91 12.71
N ASP A 40 25.70 -14.71 13.25
CA ASP A 40 26.38 -14.53 14.54
C ASP A 40 26.04 -13.16 15.15
N GLY A 41 26.09 -13.05 16.47
CA GLY A 41 25.97 -11.81 17.22
C GLY A 41 24.58 -11.26 17.46
N GLY A 42 23.52 -11.93 16.97
CA GLY A 42 22.12 -11.43 17.00
C GLY A 42 21.37 -11.65 18.32
N GLY A 43 21.91 -12.42 19.24
CA GLY A 43 21.20 -12.83 20.45
C GLY A 43 20.01 -13.78 20.17
N SER A 44 19.20 -14.01 21.18
CA SER A 44 18.03 -14.90 21.07
C SER A 44 16.89 -14.23 20.32
N ILE A 45 16.04 -15.05 19.67
CA ILE A 45 14.78 -14.60 19.09
C ILE A 45 13.88 -14.00 20.19
N LEU A 46 13.19 -12.90 19.88
CA LEU A 46 12.31 -12.24 20.83
C LEU A 46 10.88 -12.78 20.72
N PRO A 47 10.08 -12.74 21.80
CA PRO A 47 8.67 -13.15 21.75
C PRO A 47 7.86 -12.43 20.66
N THR A 48 8.22 -11.17 20.35
CA THR A 48 7.60 -10.37 19.26
C THR A 48 7.92 -10.90 17.87
N GLU A 49 8.93 -11.73 17.72
CA GLU A 49 9.36 -12.31 16.46
C GLU A 49 8.87 -13.75 16.26
N GLU A 50 8.54 -14.44 17.34
CA GLU A 50 8.28 -15.90 17.31
C GLU A 50 7.16 -16.32 16.37
N SER A 51 6.10 -15.51 16.27
CA SER A 51 4.94 -15.81 15.42
C SER A 51 5.21 -15.60 13.92
N HIS A 52 6.32 -14.96 13.56
CA HIS A 52 6.67 -14.63 12.18
C HIS A 52 7.55 -15.67 11.50
N PHE A 53 8.01 -16.68 12.24
CA PHE A 53 8.94 -17.69 11.76
C PHE A 53 8.50 -19.09 12.14
N ASN A 54 8.60 -20.02 11.19
CA ASN A 54 8.48 -21.43 11.47
C ASN A 54 9.75 -21.98 12.17
N SER A 55 9.69 -23.24 12.64
CA SER A 55 10.80 -23.85 13.37
C SER A 55 12.09 -23.95 12.57
N ARG A 56 12.01 -24.14 11.25
CA ARG A 56 13.17 -24.20 10.38
C ARG A 56 13.83 -22.84 10.25
N GLU A 57 13.04 -21.79 9.95
CA GLU A 57 13.54 -20.42 9.85
C GLU A 57 14.22 -19.96 11.14
N LYS A 58 13.63 -20.30 12.31
CA LYS A 58 14.25 -20.00 13.61
C LYS A 58 15.63 -20.66 13.76
N ASN A 59 15.74 -21.92 13.34
CA ASN A 59 17.01 -22.67 13.41
C ASN A 59 18.04 -22.15 12.40
N ASP A 60 17.58 -21.68 11.26
CA ASP A 60 18.42 -21.09 10.20
C ASP A 60 18.87 -19.65 10.51
N GLY A 61 18.46 -19.11 11.66
CA GLY A 61 18.88 -17.77 12.12
C GLY A 61 18.09 -16.59 11.58
N TRP A 62 16.89 -16.83 11.03
CA TRP A 62 16.01 -15.76 10.55
C TRP A 62 15.54 -14.86 11.70
N ARG A 63 15.61 -13.56 11.50
CA ARG A 63 15.23 -12.52 12.46
C ARG A 63 14.54 -11.36 11.76
N LEU A 64 13.75 -10.60 12.50
CA LEU A 64 13.26 -9.29 12.07
C LEU A 64 14.30 -8.22 12.43
N SER A 65 14.96 -7.63 11.45
CA SER A 65 16.03 -6.63 11.69
C SER A 65 15.54 -5.45 12.53
N CYS A 66 14.26 -5.09 12.47
CA CYS A 66 13.66 -4.06 13.31
C CYS A 66 13.53 -4.44 14.79
N GLN A 67 13.66 -5.72 15.15
CA GLN A 67 13.60 -6.21 16.53
C GLN A 67 15.00 -6.49 17.10
N VAL A 68 16.00 -6.58 16.25
CA VAL A 68 17.39 -6.87 16.65
C VAL A 68 18.11 -5.57 16.97
N ALA A 69 18.74 -5.50 18.14
CA ALA A 69 19.63 -4.39 18.52
C ALA A 69 21.08 -4.75 18.22
N VAL A 70 21.81 -3.81 17.61
CA VAL A 70 23.25 -3.96 17.35
C VAL A 70 23.99 -3.72 18.67
N LYS A 71 24.45 -4.81 19.31
CA LYS A 71 25.16 -4.75 20.60
C LYS A 71 26.58 -5.30 20.53
N ASN A 72 26.82 -6.20 19.62
CA ASN A 72 28.09 -6.90 19.42
C ASN A 72 28.44 -6.90 17.93
N ASP A 73 29.63 -7.38 17.61
CA ASP A 73 29.96 -7.73 16.23
C ASP A 73 28.96 -8.76 15.71
N MET A 74 28.49 -8.56 14.50
CA MET A 74 27.44 -9.38 13.89
C MET A 74 27.85 -9.83 12.50
N LYS A 75 27.41 -11.04 12.13
CA LYS A 75 27.46 -11.52 10.77
C LYS A 75 26.03 -11.77 10.28
N ILE A 76 25.66 -11.09 9.20
CA ILE A 76 24.29 -11.15 8.66
C ILE A 76 24.31 -11.48 7.17
N GLU A 77 23.24 -12.12 6.72
CA GLU A 77 22.88 -12.24 5.30
C GLU A 77 21.59 -11.47 5.06
N VAL A 78 21.57 -10.72 3.98
CA VAL A 78 20.42 -9.93 3.55
C VAL A 78 19.96 -10.41 2.18
N PRO A 79 18.67 -10.29 1.83
CA PRO A 79 18.17 -10.66 0.51
C PRO A 79 18.91 -9.94 -0.62
N GLU A 80 19.16 -10.61 -1.73
CA GLU A 80 19.88 -10.01 -2.88
C GLU A 80 19.11 -8.83 -3.50
N GLU A 81 17.79 -8.85 -3.44
CA GLU A 81 16.91 -7.84 -4.00
C GLU A 81 17.17 -6.43 -3.45
N ILE A 82 17.72 -6.35 -2.24
CA ILE A 82 18.04 -5.04 -1.64
C ILE A 82 19.15 -4.29 -2.39
N PHE A 83 20.01 -4.97 -3.15
CA PHE A 83 21.08 -4.32 -3.91
C PHE A 83 20.56 -3.57 -5.15
N GLY A 84 19.31 -3.79 -5.55
CA GLY A 84 18.61 -3.04 -6.59
C GLY A 84 17.87 -1.80 -6.08
N VAL A 85 17.79 -1.61 -4.75
CA VAL A 85 17.09 -0.48 -4.14
C VAL A 85 17.89 0.80 -4.32
N LYS A 86 17.22 1.83 -4.83
CA LYS A 86 17.76 3.18 -4.99
C LYS A 86 17.11 4.16 -4.01
N GLU A 87 17.74 5.31 -3.84
CA GLU A 87 17.19 6.47 -3.13
C GLU A 87 17.03 7.60 -4.13
N TRP A 88 15.85 8.24 -4.13
CA TRP A 88 15.56 9.43 -4.93
C TRP A 88 15.04 10.56 -4.06
N GLU A 89 15.37 11.79 -4.40
CA GLU A 89 14.66 12.98 -3.95
C GLU A 89 13.68 13.39 -5.04
N CYS A 90 12.41 13.07 -4.84
CA CYS A 90 11.33 13.34 -5.77
C CYS A 90 10.66 14.67 -5.46
N GLU A 91 10.01 15.26 -6.47
CA GLU A 91 9.23 16.49 -6.31
C GLU A 91 7.73 16.19 -6.39
N VAL A 92 6.94 16.77 -5.50
CA VAL A 92 5.48 16.69 -5.58
C VAL A 92 4.98 17.43 -6.81
N LEU A 93 4.31 16.73 -7.73
CA LEU A 93 3.61 17.33 -8.86
C LEU A 93 2.18 17.74 -8.48
N SER A 94 1.47 16.85 -7.81
CA SER A 94 0.10 17.08 -7.33
C SER A 94 -0.18 16.25 -6.09
N ASN A 95 -1.17 16.68 -5.31
CA ASN A 95 -1.61 16.00 -4.11
C ASN A 95 -3.10 16.33 -3.85
N ASP A 96 -3.97 15.79 -4.70
CA ASP A 96 -5.38 16.13 -4.74
C ASP A 96 -6.25 15.02 -4.15
N ASN A 97 -7.40 15.37 -3.54
CA ASN A 97 -8.35 14.36 -3.14
C ASN A 97 -8.93 13.65 -4.38
N VAL A 98 -8.98 12.33 -4.30
CA VAL A 98 -9.72 11.46 -5.23
C VAL A 98 -10.93 10.82 -4.57
N ALA A 99 -10.98 10.88 -3.25
CA ALA A 99 -12.10 10.49 -2.40
C ALA A 99 -12.08 11.33 -1.11
N THR A 100 -13.12 11.25 -0.32
CA THR A 100 -13.26 12.06 0.91
C THR A 100 -12.02 12.02 1.80
N PHE A 101 -11.44 10.84 1.97
CA PHE A 101 -10.31 10.62 2.88
C PHE A 101 -9.08 10.05 2.16
N ILE A 102 -9.03 10.12 0.82
CA ILE A 102 -7.91 9.60 0.02
C ILE A 102 -7.43 10.68 -0.92
N LYS A 103 -6.11 10.90 -0.92
CA LYS A 103 -5.43 11.73 -1.91
C LYS A 103 -4.67 10.87 -2.92
N GLU A 104 -4.67 11.32 -4.17
CA GLU A 104 -3.70 10.90 -5.16
C GLU A 104 -2.47 11.81 -5.02
N LEU A 105 -1.37 11.24 -4.57
CA LEU A 105 -0.08 11.91 -4.54
C LEU A 105 0.72 11.48 -5.76
N ILE A 106 1.14 12.44 -6.59
CA ILE A 106 2.01 12.18 -7.74
C ILE A 106 3.36 12.85 -7.48
N LEU A 107 4.41 12.03 -7.49
CA LEU A 107 5.79 12.46 -7.38
C LEU A 107 6.49 12.38 -8.74
N LYS A 108 7.28 13.41 -9.07
CA LYS A 108 8.20 13.43 -10.21
C LYS A 108 9.56 12.93 -9.78
N LEU A 109 10.10 11.97 -10.49
CA LEU A 109 11.47 11.51 -10.33
C LEU A 109 12.47 12.57 -10.87
N PRO A 110 13.72 12.52 -10.41
CA PRO A 110 14.80 13.31 -11.01
C PRO A 110 14.89 13.05 -12.52
N GLU A 111 15.37 14.03 -13.27
CA GLU A 111 15.47 13.94 -14.73
C GLU A 111 16.30 12.72 -15.17
N GLY A 112 15.74 11.93 -16.07
CA GLY A 112 16.35 10.70 -16.60
C GLY A 112 16.20 9.46 -15.70
N GLU A 113 15.66 9.60 -14.49
CA GLU A 113 15.41 8.48 -13.59
C GLU A 113 14.03 7.85 -13.83
N ASN A 114 13.98 6.53 -13.61
CA ASN A 114 12.74 5.75 -13.59
C ASN A 114 12.84 4.71 -12.48
N VAL A 115 11.69 4.33 -11.93
CA VAL A 115 11.60 3.16 -11.07
C VAL A 115 11.41 1.93 -11.96
N ASP A 116 12.37 1.01 -11.91
CA ASP A 116 12.25 -0.29 -12.57
C ASP A 116 11.57 -1.27 -11.62
N PHE A 117 10.27 -1.50 -11.80
CA PHE A 117 9.46 -2.30 -10.89
C PHE A 117 8.47 -3.20 -11.65
N LYS A 118 7.95 -4.20 -10.95
CA LYS A 118 6.80 -5.00 -11.40
C LYS A 118 5.52 -4.43 -10.79
N ALA A 119 4.42 -4.45 -11.54
CA ALA A 119 3.11 -4.04 -11.06
C ALA A 119 2.75 -4.75 -9.73
N GLY A 120 2.14 -4.04 -8.80
CA GLY A 120 1.94 -4.48 -7.42
C GLY A 120 3.10 -4.18 -6.48
N GLY A 121 4.22 -3.67 -7.01
CA GLY A 121 5.36 -3.19 -6.22
C GLY A 121 5.05 -1.93 -5.41
N TYR A 122 5.92 -1.64 -4.47
CA TYR A 122 5.82 -0.48 -3.59
C TYR A 122 7.17 0.20 -3.43
N VAL A 123 7.12 1.41 -2.91
CA VAL A 123 8.29 2.17 -2.46
C VAL A 123 8.10 2.60 -1.01
N GLN A 124 9.17 3.03 -0.38
CA GLN A 124 9.14 3.62 0.96
C GLN A 124 9.30 5.13 0.84
N LEU A 125 8.50 5.86 1.61
CA LEU A 125 8.60 7.31 1.78
C LEU A 125 9.16 7.63 3.17
N GLU A 126 10.03 8.64 3.26
CA GLU A 126 10.54 9.17 4.52
C GLU A 126 9.85 10.50 4.85
N ALA A 127 9.19 10.56 5.99
CA ALA A 127 8.70 11.81 6.58
C ALA A 127 9.73 12.31 7.60
N PRO A 128 10.09 13.62 7.60
CA PRO A 128 10.96 14.22 8.59
C PRO A 128 10.25 14.36 9.95
N ALA A 129 10.93 14.92 10.93
CA ALA A 129 10.28 15.48 12.12
C ALA A 129 9.37 16.66 11.71
N TYR A 130 8.14 16.71 12.25
CA TYR A 130 7.17 17.75 11.92
C TYR A 130 6.11 17.95 13.03
N GLU A 131 5.44 19.09 12.99
CA GLU A 131 4.19 19.35 13.69
C GLU A 131 3.20 19.90 12.65
N ILE A 132 2.04 19.27 12.48
CA ILE A 132 1.03 19.60 11.48
C ILE A 132 -0.33 19.69 12.16
N ASP A 133 -1.01 20.83 11.96
CA ASP A 133 -2.44 21.00 12.27
C ASP A 133 -3.24 20.64 11.02
N TYR A 134 -4.26 19.79 11.15
CA TYR A 134 -5.06 19.33 10.01
C TYR A 134 -5.80 20.47 9.30
N LYS A 135 -5.99 21.62 9.97
CA LYS A 135 -6.51 22.83 9.34
C LYS A 135 -5.63 23.41 8.24
N SER A 136 -4.37 22.96 8.14
CA SER A 136 -3.44 23.33 7.07
C SER A 136 -3.61 22.51 5.80
N PHE A 137 -4.40 21.43 5.85
CA PHE A 137 -4.61 20.57 4.70
C PHE A 137 -5.44 21.27 3.61
N ASP A 138 -5.03 21.03 2.37
CA ASP A 138 -5.79 21.45 1.21
C ASP A 138 -6.76 20.32 0.84
N ILE A 139 -8.03 20.51 1.20
CA ILE A 139 -9.11 19.55 0.95
C ILE A 139 -10.13 20.20 0.02
N GLN A 140 -10.44 19.55 -1.10
CA GLN A 140 -11.40 20.07 -2.06
C GLN A 140 -12.78 20.29 -1.40
N LYS A 141 -13.45 21.35 -1.84
CA LYS A 141 -14.69 21.85 -1.22
C LYS A 141 -15.78 20.78 -1.07
N GLU A 142 -15.88 19.90 -2.04
CA GLU A 142 -16.89 18.82 -2.07
C GLU A 142 -16.74 17.81 -0.93
N TYR A 143 -15.53 17.66 -0.36
CA TYR A 143 -15.24 16.73 0.74
C TYR A 143 -15.25 17.39 2.12
N GLN A 144 -15.20 18.73 2.20
CA GLN A 144 -15.07 19.45 3.47
C GLN A 144 -16.23 19.18 4.45
N GLY A 145 -17.46 19.00 3.92
CA GLY A 145 -18.62 18.69 4.75
C GLY A 145 -18.48 17.40 5.55
N ASP A 146 -17.88 16.37 4.96
CA ASP A 146 -17.60 15.11 5.65
C ASP A 146 -16.47 15.30 6.69
N TRP A 147 -15.46 16.11 6.38
CA TRP A 147 -14.39 16.46 7.32
C TRP A 147 -14.90 17.22 8.54
N ASP A 148 -15.87 18.13 8.34
CA ASP A 148 -16.58 18.82 9.42
C ASP A 148 -17.40 17.84 10.25
N HIS A 149 -18.20 17.00 9.60
CA HIS A 149 -19.07 16.01 10.24
C HIS A 149 -18.29 15.07 11.16
N PHE A 150 -17.17 14.52 10.66
CA PHE A 150 -16.32 13.61 11.42
C PHE A 150 -15.28 14.32 12.30
N LYS A 151 -15.28 15.66 12.37
CA LYS A 151 -14.36 16.50 13.15
C LYS A 151 -12.88 16.20 12.85
N ILE A 152 -12.58 15.89 11.60
CA ILE A 152 -11.22 15.53 11.17
C ILE A 152 -10.26 16.72 11.34
N TRP A 153 -10.74 17.96 11.11
CA TRP A 153 -9.98 19.20 11.27
C TRP A 153 -9.42 19.45 12.68
N ASP A 154 -9.99 18.81 13.69
CA ASP A 154 -9.59 19.03 15.09
C ASP A 154 -8.29 18.29 15.46
N ASN A 155 -7.76 17.51 14.54
CA ASN A 155 -6.56 16.70 14.77
C ASN A 155 -5.27 17.50 14.55
N LYS A 156 -4.25 17.10 15.29
CA LYS A 156 -2.86 17.51 15.11
C LYS A 156 -1.95 16.30 15.12
N ALA A 157 -1.01 16.27 14.22
CA ALA A 157 -0.02 15.20 14.16
C ALA A 157 1.38 15.75 14.47
N VAL A 158 2.09 15.03 15.32
CA VAL A 158 3.47 15.35 15.71
C VAL A 158 4.34 14.14 15.44
N ASN A 159 5.45 14.35 14.78
CA ASN A 159 6.50 13.39 14.57
C ASN A 159 7.83 13.98 15.03
N LEU A 160 8.48 13.35 15.99
CA LEU A 160 9.71 13.88 16.59
C LEU A 160 10.98 13.41 15.89
N GLU A 161 10.90 12.32 15.12
CA GLU A 161 12.05 11.71 14.45
C GLU A 161 11.63 11.30 13.03
N PRO A 162 12.56 11.25 12.05
CA PRO A 162 12.25 10.75 10.72
C PRO A 162 11.66 9.34 10.77
N VAL A 163 10.61 9.10 9.98
CA VAL A 163 9.97 7.79 9.87
C VAL A 163 9.81 7.39 8.42
N ILE A 164 9.94 6.10 8.16
CA ILE A 164 9.79 5.50 6.83
C ILE A 164 8.56 4.59 6.82
N ARG A 165 7.72 4.70 5.77
CA ARG A 165 6.57 3.81 5.55
C ARG A 165 6.48 3.41 4.08
N ALA A 166 5.97 2.20 3.86
CA ALA A 166 5.74 1.65 2.53
C ALA A 166 4.38 2.07 1.96
N TYR A 167 4.38 2.39 0.67
CA TYR A 167 3.17 2.67 -0.10
C TYR A 167 3.24 1.98 -1.47
N SER A 168 2.18 1.22 -1.79
CA SER A 168 2.01 0.63 -3.11
C SER A 168 1.90 1.69 -4.19
N MET A 169 2.55 1.45 -5.30
CA MET A 169 2.46 2.33 -6.47
C MET A 169 1.15 2.09 -7.21
N ALA A 170 0.44 3.17 -7.57
CA ALA A 170 -0.78 3.13 -8.35
C ALA A 170 -0.51 3.25 -9.86
N ASN A 171 0.64 3.81 -10.26
CA ASN A 171 1.09 3.77 -11.64
C ASN A 171 1.55 2.35 -12.02
N TYR A 172 1.45 2.00 -13.31
CA TYR A 172 2.06 0.79 -13.85
C TYR A 172 3.43 1.11 -14.46
N PRO A 173 4.29 0.11 -14.77
CA PRO A 173 5.69 0.35 -15.14
C PRO A 173 5.94 1.26 -16.34
N GLU A 174 4.97 1.43 -17.25
CA GLU A 174 5.12 2.33 -18.41
C GLU A 174 4.70 3.79 -18.16
N GLU A 175 4.10 4.10 -17.02
CA GLU A 175 3.91 5.50 -16.57
C GLU A 175 5.24 6.01 -15.98
N LYS A 176 6.20 6.29 -16.85
CA LYS A 176 7.60 6.59 -16.49
C LYS A 176 7.80 8.02 -16.00
N GLY A 177 8.87 8.24 -15.23
CA GLY A 177 9.26 9.55 -14.69
C GLY A 177 8.42 9.99 -13.49
N ILE A 178 7.41 9.23 -13.10
CA ILE A 178 6.53 9.53 -11.97
C ILE A 178 6.35 8.33 -11.05
N ILE A 179 5.92 8.61 -9.82
CA ILE A 179 5.38 7.63 -8.89
C ILE A 179 4.03 8.15 -8.39
N LYS A 180 2.99 7.33 -8.51
CA LYS A 180 1.61 7.67 -8.13
C LYS A 180 1.18 6.82 -6.95
N PHE A 181 0.49 7.44 -5.98
CA PHE A 181 -0.03 6.79 -4.79
C PHE A 181 -1.49 7.14 -4.54
N ASN A 182 -2.22 6.23 -3.91
CA ASN A 182 -3.51 6.54 -3.27
C ASN A 182 -3.32 6.42 -1.76
N ILE A 183 -3.31 7.54 -1.07
CA ILE A 183 -3.01 7.60 0.36
C ILE A 183 -4.26 7.99 1.13
N ARG A 184 -4.71 7.11 2.04
CA ARG A 184 -5.80 7.38 2.96
C ARG A 184 -5.27 8.04 4.21
N ILE A 185 -5.93 9.12 4.66
CA ILE A 185 -5.66 9.70 5.98
C ILE A 185 -6.04 8.71 7.09
N ALA A 186 -5.13 8.47 8.01
CA ALA A 186 -5.37 7.67 9.21
C ALA A 186 -5.70 8.60 10.38
N SER A 187 -6.94 9.07 10.42
CA SER A 187 -7.46 9.86 11.53
C SER A 187 -7.84 8.95 12.71
N PRO A 188 -7.65 9.37 13.96
CA PRO A 188 -8.14 8.61 15.11
C PRO A 188 -9.67 8.55 15.09
N PRO A 189 -10.28 7.46 15.61
CA PRO A 189 -11.72 7.41 15.80
C PRO A 189 -12.18 8.54 16.74
N PRO A 190 -13.33 9.17 16.47
CA PRO A 190 -13.85 10.24 17.33
C PRO A 190 -13.95 9.82 18.79
N GLY A 191 -13.48 10.69 19.70
CA GLY A 191 -13.53 10.44 21.14
C GLY A 191 -12.49 9.47 21.70
N THR A 192 -11.46 9.14 20.90
CA THR A 192 -10.31 8.33 21.36
C THR A 192 -9.06 9.19 21.49
N ASP A 193 -8.12 8.75 22.34
CA ASP A 193 -6.80 9.38 22.51
C ASP A 193 -5.73 8.77 21.58
N PHE A 194 -6.13 8.03 20.55
CA PHE A 194 -5.17 7.51 19.58
C PHE A 194 -4.55 8.64 18.77
N PRO A 195 -3.23 8.61 18.53
CA PRO A 195 -2.61 9.62 17.69
C PRO A 195 -3.00 9.42 16.22
N PRO A 196 -3.07 10.52 15.44
CA PRO A 196 -3.18 10.44 13.98
C PRO A 196 -2.02 9.67 13.36
N GLY A 197 -2.26 9.08 12.19
CA GLY A 197 -1.23 8.37 11.44
C GLY A 197 -0.12 9.31 10.98
N VAL A 198 1.10 9.03 11.42
CA VAL A 198 2.25 9.93 11.19
C VAL A 198 2.51 10.16 9.71
N MET A 199 2.69 9.09 8.91
CA MET A 199 3.02 9.25 7.49
C MET A 199 1.85 9.84 6.70
N SER A 200 0.62 9.37 6.93
CA SER A 200 -0.54 9.87 6.20
C SER A 200 -0.83 11.35 6.49
N SER A 201 -0.60 11.82 7.72
CA SER A 201 -0.72 13.24 8.05
C SER A 201 0.31 14.09 7.32
N TRP A 202 1.56 13.62 7.26
CA TRP A 202 2.61 14.31 6.53
C TRP A 202 2.32 14.36 5.02
N THR A 203 1.97 13.23 4.42
CA THR A 203 1.67 13.17 2.99
C THR A 203 0.46 14.02 2.61
N PHE A 204 -0.58 14.09 3.46
CA PHE A 204 -1.74 14.96 3.21
C PHE A 204 -1.39 16.45 3.21
N ASN A 205 -0.34 16.84 3.93
CA ASN A 205 0.12 18.23 4.00
C ASN A 205 1.05 18.64 2.86
N LEU A 206 1.56 17.71 2.08
CA LEU A 206 2.46 18.00 0.97
C LEU A 206 1.80 18.88 -0.08
N LYS A 207 2.59 19.81 -0.64
CA LYS A 207 2.19 20.75 -1.68
C LYS A 207 3.04 20.55 -2.94
N PRO A 208 2.54 20.90 -4.13
CA PRO A 208 3.34 20.92 -5.34
C PRO A 208 4.67 21.68 -5.13
N GLY A 209 5.78 21.05 -5.56
CA GLY A 209 7.14 21.58 -5.37
C GLY A 209 7.86 21.07 -4.13
N ASP A 210 7.16 20.50 -3.14
CA ASP A 210 7.80 19.88 -1.97
C ASP A 210 8.67 18.70 -2.40
N LYS A 211 9.70 18.42 -1.58
CA LYS A 211 10.62 17.30 -1.81
C LYS A 211 10.27 16.12 -0.92
N VAL A 212 10.31 14.94 -1.50
CA VAL A 212 10.02 13.66 -0.84
C VAL A 212 11.15 12.68 -1.11
N LYS A 213 11.73 12.15 -0.04
CA LYS A 213 12.72 11.10 -0.16
C LYS A 213 12.03 9.74 -0.34
N VAL A 214 12.42 9.02 -1.37
CA VAL A 214 11.82 7.75 -1.80
C VAL A 214 12.90 6.69 -1.89
N PHE A 215 12.60 5.49 -1.40
CA PHE A 215 13.47 4.31 -1.49
C PHE A 215 12.71 3.18 -2.18
N GLY A 216 13.37 2.47 -3.07
CA GLY A 216 12.72 1.35 -3.76
C GLY A 216 13.43 0.91 -5.03
N PRO A 217 12.78 0.08 -5.85
CA PRO A 217 11.47 -0.56 -5.58
C PRO A 217 11.57 -1.75 -4.63
N PHE A 218 10.42 -2.13 -4.07
CA PHE A 218 10.20 -3.35 -3.29
C PHE A 218 8.92 -4.04 -3.78
N GLY A 219 8.72 -5.31 -3.41
CA GLY A 219 7.44 -5.98 -3.65
C GLY A 219 7.53 -7.49 -3.64
N GLU A 220 6.38 -8.08 -3.32
CA GLU A 220 6.11 -9.52 -3.39
C GLU A 220 4.71 -9.80 -3.96
N PHE A 221 3.87 -8.77 -4.04
CA PHE A 221 2.49 -8.86 -4.51
C PHE A 221 2.44 -8.77 -6.04
N PHE A 222 2.98 -9.77 -6.71
CA PHE A 222 3.06 -9.80 -8.17
C PHE A 222 2.01 -10.75 -8.77
N ALA A 223 1.55 -10.42 -9.98
CA ALA A 223 0.72 -11.32 -10.76
C ALA A 223 1.50 -12.60 -11.11
N LYS A 224 0.85 -13.75 -10.97
CA LYS A 224 1.43 -15.04 -11.35
C LYS A 224 1.45 -15.20 -12.87
N GLU A 225 2.46 -15.89 -13.37
CA GLU A 225 2.61 -16.18 -14.79
C GLU A 225 1.88 -17.48 -15.14
N THR A 226 0.56 -17.42 -15.19
CA THR A 226 -0.34 -18.54 -15.54
C THR A 226 -1.33 -18.12 -16.62
N ALA A 227 -2.17 -19.04 -17.06
CA ALA A 227 -3.28 -18.75 -17.97
C ALA A 227 -4.63 -18.59 -17.24
N ASN A 228 -4.64 -18.71 -15.91
CA ASN A 228 -5.87 -18.68 -15.11
C ASN A 228 -6.51 -17.30 -15.13
N GLU A 229 -7.81 -17.27 -14.92
CA GLU A 229 -8.58 -16.03 -14.74
C GLU A 229 -8.07 -15.24 -13.53
N MET A 230 -8.07 -13.92 -13.63
CA MET A 230 -7.66 -13.00 -12.58
C MET A 230 -8.85 -12.27 -12.00
N VAL A 231 -9.11 -12.48 -10.71
CA VAL A 231 -10.17 -11.79 -9.96
C VAL A 231 -9.52 -10.80 -8.98
N PHE A 232 -9.63 -9.52 -9.28
CA PHE A 232 -9.13 -8.45 -8.42
C PHE A 232 -10.22 -7.95 -7.50
N VAL A 233 -9.90 -7.76 -6.21
CA VAL A 233 -10.83 -7.20 -5.23
C VAL A 233 -10.15 -6.04 -4.51
N GLY A 234 -10.74 -4.85 -4.60
CA GLY A 234 -10.18 -3.61 -4.06
C GLY A 234 -11.15 -2.85 -3.18
N GLY A 235 -10.61 -2.02 -2.29
CA GLY A 235 -11.39 -1.09 -1.49
C GLY A 235 -10.54 0.05 -0.94
N GLY A 236 -11.05 1.27 -0.99
CA GLY A 236 -10.34 2.45 -0.53
C GLY A 236 -8.96 2.61 -1.20
N ALA A 237 -7.92 2.87 -0.43
CA ALA A 237 -6.55 3.03 -0.93
C ALA A 237 -5.95 1.74 -1.51
N GLY A 238 -6.59 0.57 -1.30
CA GLY A 238 -6.23 -0.67 -2.00
C GLY A 238 -6.41 -0.60 -3.52
N MET A 239 -7.04 0.45 -4.02
CA MET A 239 -7.07 0.79 -5.44
C MET A 239 -5.66 0.88 -6.06
N ALA A 240 -4.67 1.38 -5.33
CA ALA A 240 -3.33 1.63 -5.86
C ALA A 240 -2.71 0.39 -6.53
N PRO A 241 -2.48 -0.75 -5.83
CA PRO A 241 -1.92 -1.92 -6.47
C PRO A 241 -2.88 -2.56 -7.50
N MET A 242 -4.20 -2.44 -7.31
CA MET A 242 -5.17 -2.96 -8.29
C MET A 242 -5.05 -2.23 -9.62
N ARG A 243 -5.00 -0.88 -9.61
CA ARG A 243 -4.79 -0.09 -10.82
C ARG A 243 -3.46 -0.48 -11.49
N SER A 244 -2.39 -0.53 -10.72
CA SER A 244 -1.07 -0.90 -11.25
C SER A 244 -1.10 -2.26 -11.97
N HIS A 245 -1.68 -3.29 -11.36
CA HIS A 245 -1.79 -4.62 -11.95
C HIS A 245 -2.65 -4.64 -13.21
N ILE A 246 -3.86 -4.11 -13.14
CA ILE A 246 -4.83 -4.18 -14.24
C ILE A 246 -4.31 -3.44 -15.47
N PHE A 247 -3.76 -2.24 -15.27
CA PHE A 247 -3.16 -1.46 -16.35
C PHE A 247 -1.95 -2.17 -16.96
N ASP A 248 -1.11 -2.78 -16.14
CA ASP A 248 0.04 -3.54 -16.59
C ASP A 248 -0.36 -4.76 -17.41
N GLN A 249 -1.34 -5.53 -16.93
CA GLN A 249 -1.83 -6.73 -17.61
C GLN A 249 -2.46 -6.40 -18.97
N LEU A 250 -3.25 -5.32 -19.04
CA LEU A 250 -3.97 -4.96 -20.27
C LEU A 250 -3.11 -4.14 -21.24
N LEU A 251 -2.35 -3.14 -20.75
CA LEU A 251 -1.68 -2.16 -21.60
C LEU A 251 -0.26 -2.55 -21.99
N ARG A 252 0.49 -3.23 -21.11
CA ARG A 252 1.89 -3.61 -21.36
C ARG A 252 2.05 -5.08 -21.71
N ILE A 253 1.43 -5.97 -20.94
CA ILE A 253 1.52 -7.42 -21.14
C ILE A 253 0.60 -7.88 -22.27
N ASP A 254 -0.49 -7.14 -22.51
CA ASP A 254 -1.52 -7.45 -23.51
C ASP A 254 -2.07 -8.88 -23.33
N THR A 255 -2.45 -9.18 -22.08
CA THR A 255 -2.88 -10.52 -21.70
C THR A 255 -4.24 -10.89 -22.30
N ASN A 256 -4.39 -12.15 -22.71
CA ASN A 256 -5.68 -12.70 -23.11
C ASN A 256 -6.47 -13.34 -21.94
N ARG A 257 -5.93 -13.29 -20.72
CA ARG A 257 -6.61 -13.81 -19.53
C ARG A 257 -7.85 -12.97 -19.26
N LYS A 258 -8.92 -13.62 -18.83
CA LYS A 258 -10.08 -12.90 -18.31
C LYS A 258 -9.69 -12.20 -17.02
N ILE A 259 -10.07 -10.94 -16.90
CA ILE A 259 -9.81 -10.09 -15.72
C ILE A 259 -11.13 -9.50 -15.27
N THR A 260 -11.47 -9.70 -14.01
CA THR A 260 -12.58 -9.00 -13.36
C THR A 260 -12.06 -8.19 -12.17
N PHE A 261 -12.57 -6.97 -12.02
CA PHE A 261 -12.22 -6.09 -10.91
C PHE A 261 -13.46 -5.71 -10.11
N TRP A 262 -13.46 -6.04 -8.83
CA TRP A 262 -14.55 -5.83 -7.88
C TRP A 262 -14.11 -4.80 -6.84
N TYR A 263 -14.68 -3.59 -6.92
CA TYR A 263 -14.30 -2.47 -6.06
C TYR A 263 -15.42 -2.11 -5.09
N GLY A 264 -15.12 -2.18 -3.78
CA GLY A 264 -16.01 -1.75 -2.73
C GLY A 264 -15.74 -0.30 -2.32
N ALA A 265 -16.75 0.55 -2.44
CA ALA A 265 -16.75 1.91 -1.92
C ALA A 265 -17.88 2.10 -0.90
N ARG A 266 -17.80 3.16 -0.08
CA ARG A 266 -18.89 3.46 0.86
C ARG A 266 -20.02 4.19 0.15
N SER A 267 -19.69 5.24 -0.61
CA SER A 267 -20.62 6.09 -1.37
C SER A 267 -19.98 6.52 -2.68
N LEU A 268 -20.69 7.27 -3.52
CA LEU A 268 -20.14 7.80 -4.78
C LEU A 268 -18.87 8.64 -4.58
N LYS A 269 -18.80 9.42 -3.50
CA LYS A 269 -17.61 10.23 -3.17
C LYS A 269 -16.34 9.40 -2.91
N GLU A 270 -16.48 8.10 -2.70
CA GLU A 270 -15.36 7.19 -2.45
C GLU A 270 -14.93 6.41 -3.71
N MET A 271 -15.61 6.64 -4.84
CA MET A 271 -15.23 6.08 -6.14
C MET A 271 -14.27 7.02 -6.86
N PHE A 272 -13.20 6.45 -7.42
CA PHE A 272 -12.24 7.20 -8.25
C PHE A 272 -11.64 6.32 -9.34
N TYR A 273 -11.00 6.93 -10.33
CA TYR A 273 -10.54 6.31 -11.59
C TYR A 273 -11.66 5.68 -12.43
N VAL A 274 -12.90 6.11 -12.23
CA VAL A 274 -14.09 5.55 -12.89
C VAL A 274 -13.97 5.61 -14.42
N GLU A 275 -13.57 6.77 -14.96
CA GLU A 275 -13.41 6.96 -16.40
C GLU A 275 -12.30 6.06 -16.97
N GLU A 276 -11.17 5.95 -16.25
CA GLU A 276 -10.04 5.12 -16.68
C GLU A 276 -10.45 3.64 -16.80
N PHE A 277 -11.16 3.09 -15.80
CA PHE A 277 -11.63 1.71 -15.83
C PHE A 277 -12.76 1.48 -16.84
N ASN A 278 -13.68 2.44 -16.99
CA ASN A 278 -14.71 2.38 -18.02
C ASN A 278 -14.10 2.37 -19.43
N ASP A 279 -13.06 3.13 -19.67
CA ASP A 279 -12.38 3.16 -20.97
C ASP A 279 -11.61 1.85 -21.23
N LEU A 280 -11.01 1.25 -20.21
CA LEU A 280 -10.42 -0.08 -20.32
C LEU A 280 -11.48 -1.14 -20.64
N ALA A 281 -12.62 -1.14 -19.94
CA ALA A 281 -13.71 -2.10 -20.17
C ALA A 281 -14.33 -1.98 -21.57
N LYS A 282 -14.37 -0.77 -22.14
CA LYS A 282 -14.81 -0.57 -23.54
C LYS A 282 -13.78 -1.08 -24.56
N LYS A 283 -12.49 -1.01 -24.21
CA LYS A 283 -11.40 -1.32 -25.12
C LYS A 283 -11.00 -2.80 -25.12
N TYR A 284 -11.14 -3.47 -24.00
CA TYR A 284 -10.69 -4.86 -23.80
C TYR A 284 -11.86 -5.77 -23.46
N ASP A 285 -12.24 -6.64 -24.37
CA ASP A 285 -13.36 -7.60 -24.21
C ASP A 285 -13.13 -8.62 -23.10
N ASN A 286 -11.87 -8.80 -22.65
CA ASN A 286 -11.48 -9.68 -21.57
C ASN A 286 -11.39 -8.97 -20.20
N PHE A 287 -11.85 -7.73 -20.10
CA PHE A 287 -11.86 -6.96 -18.86
C PHE A 287 -13.25 -6.45 -18.51
N GLU A 288 -13.65 -6.71 -17.27
CA GLU A 288 -14.87 -6.15 -16.66
C GLU A 288 -14.54 -5.57 -15.27
N TRP A 289 -15.24 -4.51 -14.88
CA TRP A 289 -15.15 -4.00 -13.53
C TRP A 289 -16.52 -3.69 -12.95
N HIS A 290 -16.64 -3.92 -11.64
CA HIS A 290 -17.89 -3.83 -10.88
C HIS A 290 -17.65 -3.03 -9.61
N VAL A 291 -18.61 -2.17 -9.27
CA VAL A 291 -18.55 -1.35 -8.05
C VAL A 291 -19.77 -1.66 -7.20
N ALA A 292 -19.55 -1.84 -5.90
CA ALA A 292 -20.64 -1.91 -4.94
C ALA A 292 -20.49 -0.79 -3.90
N LEU A 293 -21.60 -0.08 -3.61
CA LEU A 293 -21.66 0.90 -2.54
C LEU A 293 -22.27 0.28 -1.28
N SER A 294 -21.48 0.30 -0.18
CA SER A 294 -21.96 -0.28 1.09
C SER A 294 -22.86 0.65 1.89
N ASP A 295 -22.84 1.95 1.63
CA ASP A 295 -23.62 2.98 2.29
C ASP A 295 -23.88 4.15 1.31
N PRO A 296 -24.64 3.89 0.21
CA PRO A 296 -24.98 4.94 -0.75
C PRO A 296 -25.82 6.01 -0.06
N GLN A 297 -25.48 7.26 -0.31
CA GLN A 297 -26.23 8.40 0.21
C GLN A 297 -27.43 8.69 -0.66
N ALA A 298 -28.45 9.35 -0.10
CA ALA A 298 -29.67 9.63 -0.84
C ALA A 298 -29.45 10.50 -2.10
N GLU A 299 -28.43 11.34 -2.06
CA GLU A 299 -28.00 12.20 -3.17
C GLU A 299 -27.13 11.52 -4.22
N ASP A 300 -26.67 10.29 -3.96
CA ASP A 300 -25.77 9.57 -4.88
C ASP A 300 -26.44 9.18 -6.22
N ASP A 301 -27.77 9.11 -6.27
CA ASP A 301 -28.53 8.66 -7.45
C ASP A 301 -27.92 7.35 -8.05
N TRP A 302 -27.59 6.41 -7.17
CA TRP A 302 -26.88 5.17 -7.51
C TRP A 302 -27.86 4.06 -7.90
N ASP A 303 -27.74 3.54 -9.12
CA ASP A 303 -28.51 2.43 -9.66
C ASP A 303 -27.73 1.10 -9.78
N GLY A 304 -26.48 1.10 -9.34
CA GLY A 304 -25.61 -0.09 -9.35
C GLY A 304 -25.76 -0.97 -8.10
N ASP A 305 -24.82 -1.89 -7.94
CA ASP A 305 -24.82 -2.84 -6.83
C ASP A 305 -24.65 -2.13 -5.47
N THR A 306 -25.35 -2.67 -4.47
CA THR A 306 -25.28 -2.19 -3.08
C THR A 306 -24.90 -3.31 -2.12
N GLY A 307 -24.20 -2.94 -1.05
CA GLY A 307 -23.71 -3.86 -0.04
C GLY A 307 -22.19 -4.03 -0.03
N PHE A 308 -21.70 -4.98 0.76
CA PHE A 308 -20.27 -5.25 0.83
C PHE A 308 -19.79 -6.03 -0.39
N ILE A 309 -18.66 -5.64 -0.94
CA ILE A 309 -18.15 -6.16 -2.22
C ILE A 309 -17.98 -7.68 -2.26
N HIS A 310 -17.63 -8.32 -1.15
CA HIS A 310 -17.50 -9.79 -1.11
C HIS A 310 -18.84 -10.51 -1.33
N ASN A 311 -19.97 -9.95 -0.85
CA ASN A 311 -21.29 -10.49 -1.09
C ASN A 311 -21.70 -10.29 -2.56
N VAL A 312 -21.44 -9.11 -3.10
CA VAL A 312 -21.74 -8.78 -4.49
C VAL A 312 -20.92 -9.66 -5.44
N LEU A 313 -19.65 -9.84 -5.17
CA LEU A 313 -18.77 -10.76 -5.90
C LEU A 313 -19.32 -12.20 -5.89
N TYR A 314 -19.79 -12.68 -4.74
CA TYR A 314 -20.37 -14.02 -4.64
C TYR A 314 -21.66 -14.11 -5.44
N GLU A 315 -22.61 -13.22 -5.15
CA GLU A 315 -23.96 -13.29 -5.73
C GLU A 315 -24.00 -13.07 -7.26
N ASN A 316 -23.15 -12.17 -7.77
CA ASN A 316 -23.17 -11.81 -9.19
C ASN A 316 -22.16 -12.59 -10.02
N TYR A 317 -21.24 -13.34 -9.38
CA TYR A 317 -20.17 -13.98 -10.11
C TYR A 317 -19.80 -15.39 -9.62
N LEU A 318 -19.34 -15.52 -8.38
CA LEU A 318 -18.69 -16.77 -7.94
C LEU A 318 -19.66 -17.93 -7.76
N LYS A 319 -20.91 -17.67 -7.33
CA LYS A 319 -21.89 -18.73 -7.09
C LYS A 319 -22.25 -19.54 -8.34
N ASP A 320 -22.18 -18.92 -9.51
CA ASP A 320 -22.49 -19.52 -10.80
C ASP A 320 -21.24 -19.76 -11.67
N HIS A 321 -20.04 -19.54 -11.11
CA HIS A 321 -18.77 -19.76 -11.79
C HIS A 321 -18.46 -21.26 -11.86
N GLU A 322 -18.04 -21.75 -13.05
CA GLU A 322 -17.83 -23.19 -13.27
C GLU A 322 -16.67 -23.77 -12.44
N ALA A 323 -15.60 -22.98 -12.21
CA ALA A 323 -14.40 -23.40 -11.48
C ALA A 323 -13.78 -22.21 -10.72
N PRO A 324 -14.41 -21.71 -9.64
CA PRO A 324 -13.90 -20.58 -8.88
C PRO A 324 -12.55 -20.87 -8.21
N GLU A 325 -12.25 -22.14 -7.91
CA GLU A 325 -10.98 -22.60 -7.32
C GLU A 325 -9.80 -22.48 -8.30
N ASP A 326 -10.05 -22.41 -9.60
CA ASP A 326 -9.00 -22.23 -10.62
C ASP A 326 -8.67 -20.76 -10.87
N CYS A 327 -9.46 -19.83 -10.31
CA CYS A 327 -9.19 -18.40 -10.43
C CYS A 327 -8.02 -17.96 -9.54
N GLU A 328 -7.31 -16.93 -9.96
CA GLU A 328 -6.31 -16.25 -9.14
C GLU A 328 -6.91 -14.99 -8.54
N TYR A 329 -6.92 -14.94 -7.21
CA TYR A 329 -7.49 -13.83 -6.47
C TYR A 329 -6.41 -12.88 -5.97
N TYR A 330 -6.55 -11.60 -6.31
CA TYR A 330 -5.67 -10.51 -5.89
C TYR A 330 -6.49 -9.50 -5.11
N MET A 331 -6.13 -9.24 -3.86
CA MET A 331 -6.94 -8.35 -3.02
C MET A 331 -6.09 -7.34 -2.26
N CYS A 332 -6.61 -6.12 -2.16
CA CYS A 332 -6.04 -5.07 -1.32
C CYS A 332 -7.13 -4.11 -0.86
N GLY A 333 -7.20 -3.86 0.44
CA GLY A 333 -8.17 -2.94 1.01
C GLY A 333 -8.22 -2.99 2.53
N PRO A 334 -9.28 -2.47 3.15
CA PRO A 334 -9.45 -2.49 4.58
C PRO A 334 -9.35 -3.92 5.16
N PRO A 335 -8.75 -4.09 6.34
CA PRO A 335 -8.57 -5.43 6.95
C PRO A 335 -9.85 -6.24 7.06
N MET A 336 -10.98 -5.59 7.38
CA MET A 336 -12.28 -6.27 7.47
C MET A 336 -12.77 -6.77 6.10
N MET A 337 -12.53 -6.01 5.02
CA MET A 337 -12.85 -6.44 3.66
C MET A 337 -11.98 -7.65 3.27
N ASN A 338 -10.67 -7.55 3.44
CA ASN A 338 -9.76 -8.64 3.12
C ASN A 338 -10.15 -9.92 3.87
N LYS A 339 -10.44 -9.81 5.18
CA LYS A 339 -10.91 -10.96 5.97
C LYS A 339 -12.18 -11.56 5.41
N ALA A 340 -13.18 -10.74 5.08
CA ALA A 340 -14.45 -11.21 4.56
C ALA A 340 -14.31 -11.90 3.19
N VAL A 341 -13.44 -11.38 2.31
CA VAL A 341 -13.12 -12.03 1.03
C VAL A 341 -12.41 -13.37 1.26
N ILE A 342 -11.42 -13.42 2.16
CA ILE A 342 -10.72 -14.68 2.48
C ILE A 342 -11.69 -15.71 3.05
N ASP A 343 -12.53 -15.31 4.03
CA ASP A 343 -13.52 -16.20 4.63
C ASP A 343 -14.52 -16.72 3.56
N LEU A 344 -14.92 -15.88 2.60
CA LEU A 344 -15.75 -16.30 1.46
C LEU A 344 -15.02 -17.35 0.61
N LEU A 345 -13.82 -17.05 0.14
CA LEU A 345 -13.06 -17.92 -0.77
C LEU A 345 -12.68 -19.28 -0.15
N LEU A 346 -12.59 -19.37 1.17
CA LEU A 346 -12.32 -20.64 1.87
C LEU A 346 -13.56 -21.52 2.03
N ASN A 347 -14.75 -20.99 1.71
CA ASN A 347 -16.04 -21.68 1.92
C ASN A 347 -16.86 -21.90 0.63
N ILE A 348 -16.30 -21.58 -0.54
CA ILE A 348 -16.89 -21.86 -1.86
C ILE A 348 -16.28 -23.08 -2.49
#